data_e35a7d6da227fa36f0d88fe632330717
#
_entry.id   e35a7d6da227fa36f0d88fe632330717
#
_cell.length_a   1.000
_cell.length_b   1.000
_cell.length_c   1.000
_cell.angle_alpha   90.00
_cell.angle_beta   90.00
_cell.angle_gamma   90.00
#
_symmetry.space_group_name_H-M   'P 1'
#
loop_
_entity.id
_entity.type
_entity.pdbx_description
1 polymer ?
#
loop_
_entity_poly.entity_id
_entity_poly.type
_entity_poly.pdbx_seq_one_letter_code
_entity_poly.pdbx_strand_id
1 'polypeptide(L)'
;MHISSLPGPYGIGTMGDNAYRFVDFLQRAGQTWWQILPIGPTSYGDSPYQSFSSVAGNLYFIALPQLERDGLLERSEYEALPWCESEITVDYGRLYELRYRVLHHAYRRFTQNPPEDYRRFCEENVRWLPDYALFMALKDAHGGRPWKVREPAAIAAAREQYKQEIGFQMMLQYLFTRQWRALKGYANERGIRIIGDIPIYVPRDSADVWSAPEQFLLDEDYEPIEVAGCPPDGFSADGQLWGNPLFRWEAMRADGYRWWIDRFRASAALYDVIRIDHFRGFESYYAIPGKAENARNGVWRQGPGMELFHAVRAALGDLSIIAEDLGFLTEGVHRLREECGFPGMKVLQFAFDSREDSDYLPHNYCRNCVVYTGTHDNDTIMGWMDTAAPQDVRFAWEYLRLNEAEGPNWGMMCGALQSPGDTVILTMQDLLGLGSEARMNTPSTLGCNWKWRAAPDSITPELADRLGHLTELYRRRPR
;
A
#
# COMPACT_ATOMS: atom_id res chain seq x y z
N MET A 1 -7.14 -4.82 6.59
CA MET A 1 -6.00 -5.49 7.28
C MET A 1 -4.83 -5.59 6.33
N HIS A 2 -3.72 -4.90 6.61
CA HIS A 2 -2.47 -5.06 5.83
C HIS A 2 -1.72 -6.32 6.25
N ILE A 3 -0.83 -6.85 5.39
CA ILE A 3 -0.03 -8.05 5.69
C ILE A 3 0.82 -7.86 6.95
N SER A 4 1.49 -6.68 7.11
CA SER A 4 2.30 -6.38 8.31
C SER A 4 1.52 -6.47 9.61
N SER A 5 0.21 -6.19 9.57
CA SER A 5 -0.68 -6.14 10.72
C SER A 5 -1.29 -7.50 11.10
N LEU A 6 -1.03 -8.56 10.34
CA LEU A 6 -1.44 -9.91 10.71
C LEU A 6 -0.71 -10.37 11.98
N PRO A 7 -1.37 -11.13 12.87
CA PRO A 7 -0.70 -11.69 14.04
C PRO A 7 0.42 -12.66 13.63
N GLY A 8 1.38 -12.88 14.50
CA GLY A 8 2.44 -13.87 14.28
C GLY A 8 3.69 -13.62 15.12
N PRO A 9 4.52 -14.65 15.35
CA PRO A 9 5.62 -14.60 16.31
C PRO A 9 6.89 -13.90 15.80
N TYR A 10 7.01 -13.62 14.50
CA TYR A 10 8.27 -13.20 13.89
C TYR A 10 8.35 -11.68 13.64
N GLY A 11 7.83 -10.88 14.57
CA GLY A 11 7.97 -9.43 14.62
C GLY A 11 7.10 -8.63 13.65
N ILE A 12 6.52 -9.28 12.64
CA ILE A 12 5.64 -8.69 11.62
C ILE A 12 4.70 -9.75 11.05
N GLY A 13 3.58 -9.36 10.52
CA GLY A 13 2.72 -10.24 9.74
C GLY A 13 3.41 -10.72 8.46
N THR A 14 3.17 -11.96 8.06
CA THR A 14 3.81 -12.61 6.91
C THR A 14 2.79 -13.35 6.04
N MET A 15 3.20 -13.78 4.86
CA MET A 15 2.41 -14.63 3.95
C MET A 15 2.39 -16.12 4.42
N GLY A 16 2.40 -16.32 5.75
CA GLY A 16 2.36 -17.64 6.38
C GLY A 16 0.95 -18.01 6.85
N ASP A 17 0.89 -19.00 7.73
CA ASP A 17 -0.37 -19.65 8.16
C ASP A 17 -1.44 -18.64 8.65
N ASN A 18 -1.04 -17.54 9.31
CA ASN A 18 -1.99 -16.54 9.78
C ASN A 18 -2.62 -15.73 8.63
N ALA A 19 -1.94 -15.57 7.49
CA ALA A 19 -2.53 -14.96 6.31
C ALA A 19 -3.60 -15.88 5.69
N TYR A 20 -3.36 -17.18 5.65
CA TYR A 20 -4.35 -18.17 5.19
C TYR A 20 -5.55 -18.24 6.15
N ARG A 21 -5.34 -18.22 7.46
CA ARG A 21 -6.43 -18.14 8.46
C ARG A 21 -7.24 -16.86 8.31
N PHE A 22 -6.61 -15.75 7.97
CA PHE A 22 -7.32 -14.50 7.71
C PHE A 22 -8.20 -14.59 6.44
N VAL A 23 -7.75 -15.26 5.40
CA VAL A 23 -8.58 -15.56 4.22
C VAL A 23 -9.78 -16.43 4.62
N ASP A 24 -9.59 -17.45 5.47
CA ASP A 24 -10.68 -18.29 5.98
C ASP A 24 -11.67 -17.50 6.85
N PHE A 25 -11.18 -16.54 7.66
CA PHE A 25 -12.02 -15.59 8.39
C PHE A 25 -12.87 -14.75 7.44
N LEU A 26 -12.28 -14.17 6.38
CA LEU A 26 -13.01 -13.39 5.39
C LEU A 26 -14.08 -14.22 4.67
N GLN A 27 -13.76 -15.45 4.31
CA GLN A 27 -14.71 -16.36 3.67
C GLN A 27 -15.90 -16.66 4.60
N ARG A 28 -15.63 -17.00 5.89
CA ARG A 28 -16.65 -17.24 6.90
C ARG A 28 -17.54 -16.02 7.11
N ALA A 29 -16.93 -14.83 7.14
CA ALA A 29 -17.64 -13.55 7.27
C ALA A 29 -18.38 -13.12 5.99
N GLY A 30 -18.35 -13.93 4.93
CA GLY A 30 -19.03 -13.62 3.66
C GLY A 30 -18.43 -12.43 2.91
N GLN A 31 -17.18 -12.09 3.17
CA GLN A 31 -16.47 -11.00 2.50
C GLN A 31 -15.98 -11.44 1.12
N THR A 32 -15.82 -10.48 0.20
CA THR A 32 -15.35 -10.73 -1.18
C THR A 32 -14.10 -9.95 -1.53
N TRP A 33 -13.69 -9.04 -0.66
CA TRP A 33 -12.54 -8.18 -0.84
C TRP A 33 -11.59 -8.23 0.35
N TRP A 34 -10.30 -8.28 0.04
CA TRP A 34 -9.23 -8.01 1.00
C TRP A 34 -8.39 -6.84 0.49
N GLN A 35 -8.58 -5.65 1.08
CA GLN A 35 -7.74 -4.50 0.74
C GLN A 35 -6.49 -4.47 1.60
N ILE A 36 -5.36 -4.24 0.95
CA ILE A 36 -4.03 -4.11 1.55
C ILE A 36 -3.36 -2.82 1.09
N LEU A 37 -2.40 -2.35 1.87
CA LEU A 37 -1.51 -1.25 1.51
C LEU A 37 -0.44 -1.72 0.51
N PRO A 38 0.39 -0.83 -0.06
CA PRO A 38 1.47 -1.25 -0.94
C PRO A 38 2.37 -2.31 -0.28
N ILE A 39 2.73 -3.36 -1.01
CA ILE A 39 3.53 -4.49 -0.51
C ILE A 39 4.98 -4.44 -0.97
N GLY A 40 5.46 -3.26 -1.39
CA GLY A 40 6.84 -3.02 -1.76
C GLY A 40 7.79 -2.94 -0.56
N PRO A 41 9.11 -3.04 -0.79
CA PRO A 41 10.11 -2.89 0.25
C PRO A 41 10.08 -1.48 0.81
N THR A 42 9.91 -1.35 2.13
CA THR A 42 9.86 -0.05 2.80
C THR A 42 11.25 0.59 2.86
N SER A 43 11.28 1.92 2.70
CA SER A 43 12.48 2.73 2.86
C SER A 43 12.56 3.34 4.28
N TYR A 44 13.39 4.35 4.44
CA TYR A 44 13.50 5.10 5.70
C TYR A 44 12.13 5.68 6.11
N GLY A 45 11.74 5.44 7.36
CA GLY A 45 10.43 5.85 7.90
C GLY A 45 9.35 4.78 7.83
N ASP A 46 9.68 3.59 7.32
CA ASP A 46 8.84 2.36 7.33
C ASP A 46 7.51 2.48 6.57
N SER A 47 7.28 3.61 5.86
CA SER A 47 6.06 3.84 5.10
C SER A 47 5.99 2.92 3.87
N PRO A 48 4.89 2.18 3.67
CA PRO A 48 4.67 1.41 2.45
C PRO A 48 4.52 2.29 1.20
N TYR A 49 4.23 3.59 1.36
CA TYR A 49 4.14 4.56 0.26
C TYR A 49 5.49 5.16 -0.13
N GLN A 50 6.54 4.93 0.68
CA GLN A 50 7.92 5.31 0.39
C GLN A 50 8.74 4.04 0.15
N SER A 51 8.56 3.43 -1.02
CA SER A 51 9.17 2.14 -1.37
C SER A 51 10.45 2.33 -2.21
N PHE A 52 11.43 1.46 -1.99
CA PHE A 52 12.63 1.37 -2.86
C PHE A 52 12.31 0.89 -4.29
N SER A 53 11.12 0.37 -4.53
CA SER A 53 10.66 -0.04 -5.87
C SER A 53 9.15 -0.08 -5.94
N SER A 54 8.60 0.35 -7.07
CA SER A 54 7.17 0.26 -7.38
C SER A 54 6.72 -1.15 -7.81
N VAL A 55 7.65 -2.09 -7.99
CA VAL A 55 7.39 -3.44 -8.52
C VAL A 55 7.82 -4.54 -7.57
N ALA A 56 8.93 -4.35 -6.84
CA ALA A 56 9.50 -5.36 -5.95
C ALA A 56 8.62 -5.59 -4.71
N GLY A 57 8.67 -6.81 -4.17
CA GLY A 57 7.97 -7.18 -2.94
C GLY A 57 8.81 -7.02 -1.68
N ASN A 58 8.14 -6.80 -0.56
CA ASN A 58 8.76 -6.62 0.75
C ASN A 58 9.24 -7.96 1.34
N LEU A 59 10.54 -8.09 1.52
CA LEU A 59 11.17 -9.29 2.10
C LEU A 59 10.68 -9.64 3.51
N TYR A 60 10.18 -8.65 4.26
CA TYR A 60 9.65 -8.89 5.61
C TYR A 60 8.39 -9.76 5.61
N PHE A 61 7.65 -9.79 4.52
CA PHE A 61 6.43 -10.60 4.39
C PHE A 61 6.70 -12.07 4.03
N ILE A 62 7.95 -12.45 3.72
CA ILE A 62 8.32 -13.84 3.46
C ILE A 62 8.14 -14.65 4.74
N ALA A 63 7.34 -15.70 4.69
CA ALA A 63 7.08 -16.60 5.83
C ALA A 63 8.27 -17.54 6.05
N LEU A 64 8.97 -17.41 7.18
CA LEU A 64 10.13 -18.24 7.53
C LEU A 64 9.78 -19.73 7.69
N PRO A 65 8.64 -20.11 8.31
CA PRO A 65 8.25 -21.51 8.38
C PRO A 65 8.02 -22.15 7.00
N GLN A 66 7.69 -21.37 5.97
CA GLN A 66 7.62 -21.91 4.61
C GLN A 66 9.02 -22.22 4.05
N LEU A 67 10.02 -21.38 4.37
CA LEU A 67 11.41 -21.65 3.98
C LEU A 67 11.98 -22.88 4.69
N GLU A 68 11.56 -23.18 5.95
CA GLU A 68 11.88 -24.43 6.64
C GLU A 68 11.28 -25.63 5.88
N ARG A 69 9.99 -25.57 5.54
CA ARG A 69 9.33 -26.63 4.75
C ARG A 69 10.00 -26.86 3.38
N ASP A 70 10.54 -25.80 2.79
CA ASP A 70 11.28 -25.84 1.52
C ASP A 70 12.74 -26.32 1.70
N GLY A 71 13.21 -26.62 2.91
CA GLY A 71 14.59 -27.02 3.20
C GLY A 71 15.64 -25.91 3.11
N LEU A 72 15.18 -24.63 3.05
CA LEU A 72 16.06 -23.47 2.97
C LEU A 72 16.46 -22.93 4.35
N LEU A 73 15.73 -23.25 5.40
CA LEU A 73 16.05 -22.90 6.78
C LEU A 73 15.89 -24.10 7.71
N GLU A 74 16.62 -24.06 8.81
CA GLU A 74 16.39 -24.91 9.98
C GLU A 74 15.64 -24.11 11.05
N ARG A 75 14.74 -24.74 11.78
CA ARG A 75 13.92 -24.11 12.80
C ARG A 75 14.75 -23.37 13.86
N SER A 76 15.87 -23.96 14.26
CA SER A 76 16.84 -23.38 15.19
C SER A 76 17.45 -22.04 14.76
N GLU A 77 17.43 -21.73 13.46
CA GLU A 77 18.02 -20.52 12.93
C GLU A 77 17.12 -19.27 13.09
N TYR A 78 15.82 -19.47 13.36
CA TYR A 78 14.88 -18.35 13.42
C TYR A 78 13.88 -18.39 14.59
N GLU A 79 13.52 -19.57 15.13
CA GLU A 79 12.41 -19.67 16.09
C GLU A 79 12.68 -18.92 17.39
N ALA A 80 13.88 -19.06 17.97
CA ALA A 80 14.22 -18.49 19.27
C ALA A 80 14.78 -17.05 19.22
N LEU A 81 14.75 -16.40 18.07
CA LEU A 81 15.27 -15.05 17.97
C LEU A 81 14.30 -14.02 18.58
N PRO A 82 14.81 -12.91 19.18
CA PRO A 82 13.99 -11.89 19.84
C PRO A 82 13.38 -10.93 18.80
N TRP A 83 12.40 -11.41 18.04
CA TRP A 83 11.80 -10.68 16.91
C TRP A 83 11.07 -9.40 17.29
N CYS A 84 10.47 -9.36 18.47
CA CYS A 84 9.70 -8.21 18.95
C CYS A 84 9.67 -8.17 20.48
N GLU A 85 9.42 -6.99 21.04
CA GLU A 85 9.11 -6.83 22.47
C GLU A 85 7.59 -6.94 22.71
N SER A 86 6.79 -6.60 21.70
CA SER A 86 5.34 -6.61 21.75
C SER A 86 4.80 -7.36 20.52
N GLU A 87 3.82 -8.24 20.73
CA GLU A 87 3.17 -8.97 19.64
C GLU A 87 2.19 -8.12 18.84
N ILE A 88 1.79 -6.96 19.37
CA ILE A 88 0.83 -6.04 18.74
C ILE A 88 1.49 -4.85 18.06
N THR A 89 2.81 -4.81 18.01
CA THR A 89 3.56 -3.75 17.33
C THR A 89 4.72 -4.33 16.51
N VAL A 90 5.05 -3.66 15.41
CA VAL A 90 6.23 -3.97 14.59
C VAL A 90 7.43 -3.18 15.11
N ASP A 91 8.56 -3.85 15.31
CA ASP A 91 9.87 -3.24 15.54
C ASP A 91 10.72 -3.39 14.27
N TYR A 92 10.69 -2.37 13.41
CA TYR A 92 11.40 -2.39 12.13
C TYR A 92 12.93 -2.44 12.29
N GLY A 93 13.48 -1.85 13.35
CA GLY A 93 14.91 -1.92 13.63
C GLY A 93 15.39 -3.36 13.86
N ARG A 94 14.68 -4.10 14.71
CA ARG A 94 14.96 -5.54 14.93
C ARG A 94 14.73 -6.38 13.68
N LEU A 95 13.68 -6.07 12.92
CA LEU A 95 13.43 -6.77 11.65
C LEU A 95 14.56 -6.59 10.67
N TYR A 96 15.07 -5.37 10.51
CA TYR A 96 16.20 -5.09 9.64
C TYR A 96 17.42 -5.96 9.97
N GLU A 97 17.80 -6.03 11.24
CA GLU A 97 18.95 -6.82 11.67
C GLU A 97 18.71 -8.33 11.57
N LEU A 98 17.61 -8.82 12.12
CA LEU A 98 17.37 -10.25 12.26
C LEU A 98 16.93 -10.90 10.95
N ARG A 99 16.06 -10.23 10.18
CA ARG A 99 15.49 -10.82 8.96
C ARG A 99 16.54 -11.05 7.88
N TYR A 100 17.39 -10.05 7.64
CA TYR A 100 18.49 -10.19 6.69
C TYR A 100 19.44 -11.33 7.06
N ARG A 101 19.82 -11.42 8.34
CA ARG A 101 20.70 -12.50 8.83
C ARG A 101 20.10 -13.89 8.56
N VAL A 102 18.83 -14.09 8.89
CA VAL A 102 18.14 -15.37 8.66
C VAL A 102 18.01 -15.68 7.18
N LEU A 103 17.65 -14.70 6.36
CA LEU A 103 17.50 -14.89 4.92
C LEU A 103 18.83 -15.18 4.20
N HIS A 104 19.96 -14.72 4.74
CA HIS A 104 21.29 -15.13 4.24
C HIS A 104 21.60 -16.62 4.52
N HIS A 105 21.06 -17.22 5.59
CA HIS A 105 21.15 -18.67 5.79
C HIS A 105 20.37 -19.40 4.68
N ALA A 106 19.17 -18.94 4.38
CA ALA A 106 18.37 -19.48 3.28
C ALA A 106 19.09 -19.35 1.93
N TYR A 107 19.73 -18.20 1.65
CA TYR A 107 20.47 -17.98 0.41
C TYR A 107 21.63 -18.96 0.20
N ARG A 108 22.39 -19.25 1.24
CA ARG A 108 23.49 -20.23 1.16
C ARG A 108 23.02 -21.63 0.74
N ARG A 109 21.84 -22.07 1.19
CA ARG A 109 21.26 -23.36 0.78
C ARG A 109 20.64 -23.26 -0.62
N PHE A 110 19.96 -22.16 -0.90
CA PHE A 110 19.35 -21.91 -2.19
C PHE A 110 20.37 -21.96 -3.34
N THR A 111 21.58 -21.39 -3.17
CA THR A 111 22.62 -21.39 -4.22
C THR A 111 23.18 -22.78 -4.51
N GLN A 112 23.05 -23.75 -3.60
CA GLN A 112 23.51 -25.13 -3.80
C GLN A 112 22.55 -25.91 -4.70
N ASN A 113 21.25 -25.63 -4.60
CA ASN A 113 20.24 -26.30 -5.40
C ASN A 113 19.05 -25.35 -5.67
N PRO A 114 19.20 -24.39 -6.61
CA PRO A 114 18.13 -23.47 -6.93
C PRO A 114 16.96 -24.23 -7.59
N PRO A 115 15.71 -23.88 -7.24
CA PRO A 115 14.52 -24.48 -7.85
C PRO A 115 14.49 -24.32 -9.37
N GLU A 116 13.91 -25.29 -10.09
CA GLU A 116 13.86 -25.28 -11.56
C GLU A 116 13.15 -24.05 -12.14
N ASP A 117 12.12 -23.56 -11.46
CA ASP A 117 11.33 -22.40 -11.89
C ASP A 117 11.99 -21.05 -11.56
N TYR A 118 13.10 -21.02 -10.79
CA TYR A 118 13.83 -19.79 -10.49
C TYR A 118 14.38 -19.12 -11.75
N ARG A 119 14.94 -19.91 -12.66
CA ARG A 119 15.46 -19.37 -13.92
C ARG A 119 14.36 -18.71 -14.74
N ARG A 120 13.21 -19.36 -14.87
CA ARG A 120 12.03 -18.81 -15.56
C ARG A 120 11.55 -17.53 -14.90
N PHE A 121 11.49 -17.47 -13.57
CA PHE A 121 11.17 -16.26 -12.83
C PHE A 121 12.12 -15.10 -13.20
N CYS A 122 13.42 -15.33 -13.26
CA CYS A 122 14.39 -14.30 -13.64
C CYS A 122 14.19 -13.81 -15.09
N GLU A 123 13.91 -14.73 -16.02
CA GLU A 123 13.63 -14.42 -17.42
C GLU A 123 12.32 -13.59 -17.58
N GLU A 124 11.25 -13.97 -16.88
CA GLU A 124 9.98 -13.25 -16.88
C GLU A 124 10.10 -11.82 -16.29
N ASN A 125 11.04 -11.59 -15.39
CA ASN A 125 11.23 -10.34 -14.66
C ASN A 125 12.48 -9.54 -15.10
N VAL A 126 13.05 -9.86 -16.25
CA VAL A 126 14.31 -9.28 -16.75
C VAL A 126 14.27 -7.74 -16.89
N ARG A 127 13.11 -7.15 -17.04
CA ARG A 127 12.95 -5.70 -17.24
C ARG A 127 13.21 -4.85 -16.01
N TRP A 128 13.03 -5.42 -14.81
CA TRP A 128 13.17 -4.66 -13.56
C TRP A 128 14.08 -5.35 -12.53
N LEU A 129 14.03 -6.68 -12.44
CA LEU A 129 14.69 -7.45 -11.38
C LEU A 129 16.21 -7.25 -11.32
N PRO A 130 16.95 -7.25 -12.45
CA PRO A 130 18.42 -7.05 -12.41
C PRO A 130 18.82 -5.65 -11.92
N ASP A 131 18.06 -4.61 -12.28
CA ASP A 131 18.34 -3.23 -11.87
C ASP A 131 17.95 -3.00 -10.42
N TYR A 132 16.80 -3.50 -9.98
CA TYR A 132 16.41 -3.50 -8.57
C TYR A 132 17.43 -4.23 -7.69
N ALA A 133 17.84 -5.44 -8.08
CA ALA A 133 18.78 -6.24 -7.30
C ALA A 133 20.16 -5.56 -7.17
N LEU A 134 20.64 -4.95 -8.25
CA LEU A 134 21.87 -4.16 -8.22
C LEU A 134 21.72 -2.91 -7.34
N PHE A 135 20.61 -2.19 -7.47
CA PHE A 135 20.32 -1.01 -6.65
C PHE A 135 20.36 -1.36 -5.15
N MET A 136 19.68 -2.44 -4.75
CA MET A 136 19.67 -2.89 -3.35
C MET A 136 21.03 -3.37 -2.87
N ALA A 137 21.78 -4.13 -3.70
CA ALA A 137 23.14 -4.55 -3.38
C ALA A 137 24.09 -3.37 -3.16
N LEU A 138 23.96 -2.32 -3.97
CA LEU A 138 24.72 -1.08 -3.79
C LEU A 138 24.30 -0.34 -2.52
N LYS A 139 23.01 -0.28 -2.21
CA LYS A 139 22.52 0.32 -0.96
C LYS A 139 23.07 -0.39 0.26
N ASP A 140 23.06 -1.72 0.29
CA ASP A 140 23.60 -2.52 1.38
C ASP A 140 25.11 -2.28 1.54
N ALA A 141 25.88 -2.28 0.43
CA ALA A 141 27.31 -2.04 0.43
C ALA A 141 27.72 -0.62 0.90
N HIS A 142 26.84 0.34 0.71
CA HIS A 142 27.06 1.76 1.09
C HIS A 142 26.29 2.21 2.34
N GLY A 143 25.82 1.28 3.17
CA GLY A 143 25.17 1.56 4.45
C GLY A 143 23.83 2.31 4.28
N GLY A 144 23.05 1.99 3.27
CA GLY A 144 21.72 2.55 3.03
C GLY A 144 21.70 3.99 2.49
N ARG A 145 22.85 4.58 2.17
CA ARG A 145 22.92 5.98 1.69
C ARG A 145 22.17 6.17 0.37
N PRO A 146 21.53 7.33 0.14
CA PRO A 146 20.96 7.68 -1.14
C PRO A 146 22.02 7.68 -2.26
N TRP A 147 21.64 7.23 -3.44
CA TRP A 147 22.53 7.26 -4.59
C TRP A 147 22.75 8.70 -5.10
N LYS A 148 23.94 8.99 -5.65
CA LYS A 148 24.31 10.32 -6.17
C LYS A 148 24.80 10.31 -7.61
N VAL A 149 25.28 9.17 -8.08
CA VAL A 149 25.94 9.05 -9.39
C VAL A 149 25.49 7.75 -10.08
N ARG A 150 25.31 7.83 -11.39
CA ARG A 150 24.95 6.70 -12.25
C ARG A 150 25.81 6.71 -13.49
N GLU A 151 27.04 6.21 -13.37
CA GLU A 151 27.95 6.07 -14.51
C GLU A 151 27.90 4.64 -15.09
N PRO A 152 27.70 4.47 -16.42
CA PRO A 152 27.59 3.14 -17.04
C PRO A 152 28.78 2.22 -16.76
N ALA A 153 30.01 2.75 -16.76
CA ALA A 153 31.21 1.96 -16.46
C ALA A 153 31.24 1.49 -14.99
N ALA A 154 30.83 2.35 -14.05
CA ALA A 154 30.72 2.00 -12.64
C ALA A 154 29.63 0.95 -12.40
N ILE A 155 28.50 1.03 -13.10
CA ILE A 155 27.42 0.04 -13.06
C ILE A 155 27.92 -1.34 -13.54
N ALA A 156 28.66 -1.41 -14.65
CA ALA A 156 29.18 -2.66 -15.17
C ALA A 156 30.18 -3.31 -14.20
N ALA A 157 31.08 -2.51 -13.60
CA ALA A 157 32.02 -2.99 -12.58
C ALA A 157 31.29 -3.47 -11.32
N ALA A 158 30.27 -2.75 -10.86
CA ALA A 158 29.48 -3.11 -9.70
C ALA A 158 28.70 -4.43 -9.88
N ARG A 159 28.20 -4.73 -11.08
CA ARG A 159 27.53 -6.01 -11.38
C ARG A 159 28.44 -7.22 -11.14
N GLU A 160 29.71 -7.12 -11.49
CA GLU A 160 30.67 -8.20 -11.22
C GLU A 160 31.11 -8.22 -9.76
N GLN A 161 31.35 -7.05 -9.17
CA GLN A 161 31.80 -6.94 -7.78
C GLN A 161 30.76 -7.46 -6.78
N TYR A 162 29.46 -7.13 -6.97
CA TYR A 162 28.38 -7.45 -6.04
C TYR A 162 27.49 -8.60 -6.53
N LYS A 163 28.04 -9.52 -7.30
CA LYS A 163 27.29 -10.63 -7.92
C LYS A 163 26.54 -11.50 -6.91
N GLN A 164 27.12 -11.73 -5.72
CA GLN A 164 26.49 -12.52 -4.67
C GLN A 164 25.30 -11.79 -4.03
N GLU A 165 25.48 -10.51 -3.73
CA GLU A 165 24.47 -9.64 -3.15
C GLU A 165 23.28 -9.43 -4.12
N ILE A 166 23.59 -9.28 -5.41
CA ILE A 166 22.58 -9.23 -6.48
C ILE A 166 21.79 -10.54 -6.51
N GLY A 167 22.49 -11.69 -6.48
CA GLY A 167 21.85 -13.01 -6.44
C GLY A 167 20.97 -13.18 -5.21
N PHE A 168 21.39 -12.66 -4.05
CA PHE A 168 20.58 -12.66 -2.83
C PHE A 168 19.30 -11.86 -3.00
N GLN A 169 19.38 -10.63 -3.50
CA GLN A 169 18.19 -9.79 -3.73
C GLN A 169 17.24 -10.42 -4.77
N MET A 170 17.77 -11.04 -5.82
CA MET A 170 16.95 -11.76 -6.81
C MET A 170 16.23 -12.97 -6.20
N MET A 171 16.91 -13.75 -5.35
CA MET A 171 16.27 -14.85 -4.60
C MET A 171 15.13 -14.34 -3.69
N LEU A 172 15.34 -13.23 -2.99
CA LEU A 172 14.28 -12.66 -2.13
C LEU A 172 13.02 -12.34 -2.91
N GLN A 173 13.15 -11.75 -4.10
CA GLN A 173 12.02 -11.44 -4.97
C GLN A 173 11.34 -12.71 -5.52
N TYR A 174 12.10 -13.74 -5.82
CA TYR A 174 11.56 -15.05 -6.18
C TYR A 174 10.73 -15.66 -5.04
N LEU A 175 11.29 -15.71 -3.83
CA LEU A 175 10.59 -16.27 -2.66
C LEU A 175 9.33 -15.49 -2.31
N PHE A 176 9.41 -14.16 -2.34
CA PHE A 176 8.25 -13.29 -2.16
C PHE A 176 7.16 -13.60 -3.18
N THR A 177 7.52 -13.58 -4.47
CA THR A 177 6.55 -13.78 -5.56
C THR A 177 5.89 -15.16 -5.48
N ARG A 178 6.65 -16.20 -5.15
CA ARG A 178 6.12 -17.55 -5.00
C ARG A 178 5.10 -17.65 -3.86
N GLN A 179 5.44 -17.10 -2.69
CA GLN A 179 4.53 -17.12 -1.54
C GLN A 179 3.31 -16.21 -1.77
N TRP A 180 3.49 -15.05 -2.40
CA TRP A 180 2.39 -14.16 -2.73
C TRP A 180 1.40 -14.79 -3.72
N ARG A 181 1.91 -15.39 -4.80
CA ARG A 181 1.06 -16.09 -5.78
C ARG A 181 0.26 -17.23 -5.13
N ALA A 182 0.85 -17.96 -4.21
CA ALA A 182 0.17 -19.03 -3.48
C ALA A 182 -0.94 -18.46 -2.58
N LEU A 183 -0.67 -17.41 -1.81
CA LEU A 183 -1.67 -16.77 -0.94
C LEU A 183 -2.81 -16.13 -1.74
N LYS A 184 -2.48 -15.38 -2.82
CA LYS A 184 -3.49 -14.79 -3.71
C LYS A 184 -4.36 -15.87 -4.36
N GLY A 185 -3.75 -16.94 -4.87
CA GLY A 185 -4.49 -18.09 -5.43
C GLY A 185 -5.46 -18.69 -4.42
N TYR A 186 -5.00 -18.93 -3.19
CA TYR A 186 -5.83 -19.43 -2.10
C TYR A 186 -7.02 -18.50 -1.78
N ALA A 187 -6.81 -17.18 -1.78
CA ALA A 187 -7.86 -16.20 -1.57
C ALA A 187 -8.87 -16.20 -2.74
N ASN A 188 -8.38 -16.20 -3.98
CA ASN A 188 -9.23 -16.20 -5.18
C ASN A 188 -10.09 -17.47 -5.29
N GLU A 189 -9.54 -18.65 -4.96
CA GLU A 189 -10.29 -19.92 -4.91
C GLU A 189 -11.46 -19.88 -3.92
N ARG A 190 -11.37 -19.02 -2.89
CA ARG A 190 -12.43 -18.79 -1.89
C ARG A 190 -13.33 -17.61 -2.20
N GLY A 191 -13.24 -17.06 -3.43
CA GLY A 191 -14.03 -15.92 -3.86
C GLY A 191 -13.57 -14.57 -3.27
N ILE A 192 -12.40 -14.53 -2.63
CA ILE A 192 -11.81 -13.31 -2.08
C ILE A 192 -10.85 -12.71 -3.11
N ARG A 193 -11.12 -11.50 -3.57
CA ARG A 193 -10.26 -10.74 -4.46
C ARG A 193 -9.44 -9.73 -3.69
N ILE A 194 -8.23 -9.43 -4.14
CA ILE A 194 -7.30 -8.54 -3.44
C ILE A 194 -7.32 -7.17 -4.10
N ILE A 195 -7.61 -6.14 -3.30
CA ILE A 195 -7.44 -4.75 -3.66
C ILE A 195 -6.05 -4.33 -3.16
N GLY A 196 -5.14 -4.06 -4.09
CA GLY A 196 -3.83 -3.49 -3.77
C GLY A 196 -3.82 -1.98 -3.94
N ASP A 197 -2.78 -1.35 -3.45
CA ASP A 197 -2.62 0.10 -3.42
C ASP A 197 -1.31 0.50 -4.10
N ILE A 198 -1.35 1.53 -4.95
CA ILE A 198 -0.17 2.08 -5.58
C ILE A 198 -0.15 3.61 -5.42
N PRO A 199 0.89 4.18 -4.79
CA PRO A 199 1.05 5.63 -4.77
C PRO A 199 1.35 6.14 -6.18
N ILE A 200 0.82 7.30 -6.55
CA ILE A 200 1.11 7.88 -7.87
C ILE A 200 2.61 8.12 -8.03
N TYR A 201 3.28 8.66 -7.02
CA TYR A 201 4.70 8.98 -7.07
C TYR A 201 5.59 7.88 -6.50
N VAL A 202 6.88 7.94 -6.84
CA VAL A 202 7.93 7.07 -6.29
C VAL A 202 9.01 7.92 -5.62
N PRO A 203 9.69 7.40 -4.58
CA PRO A 203 10.76 8.13 -3.93
C PRO A 203 11.94 8.42 -4.86
N ARG A 204 12.61 9.56 -4.66
CA ARG A 204 13.87 9.86 -5.35
C ARG A 204 14.91 8.75 -5.13
N ASP A 205 14.99 8.21 -3.93
CA ASP A 205 15.88 7.11 -3.56
C ASP A 205 15.19 5.75 -3.78
N SER A 206 14.93 5.43 -5.04
CA SER A 206 14.30 4.17 -5.48
C SER A 206 15.02 3.61 -6.71
N ALA A 207 14.85 2.32 -6.93
CA ALA A 207 15.30 1.66 -8.14
C ALA A 207 14.60 2.22 -9.38
N ASP A 208 13.35 2.68 -9.25
CA ASP A 208 12.59 3.30 -10.33
C ASP A 208 13.27 4.55 -10.87
N VAL A 209 13.60 5.50 -9.99
CA VAL A 209 14.27 6.75 -10.38
C VAL A 209 15.71 6.49 -10.80
N TRP A 210 16.40 5.57 -10.10
CA TRP A 210 17.78 5.22 -10.42
C TRP A 210 17.94 4.54 -11.79
N SER A 211 17.00 3.65 -12.17
CA SER A 211 17.05 2.91 -13.43
C SER A 211 16.61 3.72 -14.64
N ALA A 212 15.68 4.67 -14.46
CA ALA A 212 15.08 5.47 -15.53
C ALA A 212 14.98 6.96 -15.16
N PRO A 213 16.10 7.64 -14.82
CA PRO A 213 16.08 9.02 -14.35
C PRO A 213 15.53 10.01 -15.38
N GLU A 214 15.59 9.68 -16.68
CA GLU A 214 15.03 10.49 -17.78
C GLU A 214 13.50 10.59 -17.73
N GLN A 215 12.82 9.71 -17.02
CA GLN A 215 11.36 9.73 -16.82
C GLN A 215 10.92 10.73 -15.74
N PHE A 216 11.87 11.28 -14.98
CA PHE A 216 11.60 12.15 -13.84
C PHE A 216 12.18 13.56 -14.05
N LEU A 217 11.60 14.55 -13.38
CA LEU A 217 12.02 15.93 -13.46
C LEU A 217 13.22 16.18 -12.51
N LEU A 218 14.40 15.78 -12.98
CA LEU A 218 15.67 15.88 -12.27
C LEU A 218 16.61 16.87 -12.98
N ASP A 219 17.52 17.49 -12.20
CA ASP A 219 18.64 18.29 -12.69
C ASP A 219 19.85 17.42 -13.12
N GLU A 220 20.97 18.08 -13.45
CA GLU A 220 22.21 17.41 -13.88
C GLU A 220 22.87 16.59 -12.77
N ASP A 221 22.59 16.90 -11.48
CA ASP A 221 23.07 16.20 -10.30
C ASP A 221 22.09 15.10 -9.84
N TYR A 222 21.06 14.82 -10.64
CA TYR A 222 19.96 13.90 -10.32
C TYR A 222 19.14 14.31 -9.09
N GLU A 223 19.14 15.60 -8.71
CA GLU A 223 18.26 16.09 -7.66
C GLU A 223 16.94 16.60 -8.26
N PRO A 224 15.80 16.44 -7.56
CA PRO A 224 14.51 16.88 -8.05
C PRO A 224 14.46 18.41 -8.26
N ILE A 225 14.11 18.83 -9.47
CA ILE A 225 13.84 20.25 -9.80
C ILE A 225 12.57 20.70 -9.09
N GLU A 226 11.55 19.86 -9.13
CA GLU A 226 10.27 20.04 -8.43
C GLU A 226 9.86 18.69 -7.81
N VAL A 227 9.15 18.77 -6.68
CA VAL A 227 8.64 17.61 -5.95
C VAL A 227 7.13 17.69 -5.75
N ALA A 228 6.53 16.54 -5.50
CA ALA A 228 5.12 16.40 -5.24
C ALA A 228 4.75 16.82 -3.82
N GLY A 229 3.50 17.24 -3.66
CA GLY A 229 2.88 17.55 -2.38
C GLY A 229 1.45 18.03 -2.54
N CYS A 230 0.92 18.62 -1.47
CA CYS A 230 -0.40 19.27 -1.46
C CYS A 230 -0.27 20.71 -0.95
N PRO A 231 -1.11 21.63 -1.46
CA PRO A 231 -1.13 23.00 -0.96
C PRO A 231 -1.56 23.07 0.52
N PRO A 232 -1.32 24.20 1.19
CA PRO A 232 -1.94 24.50 2.47
C PRO A 232 -3.46 24.34 2.43
N ASP A 233 -4.02 23.71 3.45
CA ASP A 233 -5.44 23.48 3.63
C ASP A 233 -5.87 23.62 5.11
N GLY A 234 -7.11 23.24 5.44
CA GLY A 234 -7.62 23.27 6.81
C GLY A 234 -6.92 22.29 7.78
N PHE A 235 -6.20 21.29 7.26
CA PHE A 235 -5.48 20.29 8.04
C PHE A 235 -4.01 20.63 8.22
N SER A 236 -3.39 21.34 7.26
CA SER A 236 -1.97 21.71 7.30
C SER A 236 -1.76 23.14 6.77
N ALA A 237 -1.42 24.06 7.67
CA ALA A 237 -1.12 25.46 7.31
C ALA A 237 0.12 25.62 6.41
N ASP A 238 1.01 24.62 6.38
CA ASP A 238 2.22 24.57 5.54
C ASP A 238 2.05 23.71 4.29
N GLY A 239 0.86 23.08 4.13
CA GLY A 239 0.64 22.04 3.16
C GLY A 239 1.43 20.78 3.48
N GLN A 240 1.49 19.86 2.51
CA GLN A 240 2.25 18.61 2.63
C GLN A 240 3.37 18.57 1.59
N LEU A 241 4.59 18.45 2.05
CA LEU A 241 5.78 18.26 1.21
C LEU A 241 6.15 16.77 1.20
N TRP A 242 5.83 16.04 0.13
CA TRP A 242 6.10 14.60 0.05
C TRP A 242 7.51 14.27 -0.41
N GLY A 243 8.16 15.19 -1.15
CA GLY A 243 9.54 15.06 -1.57
C GLY A 243 9.79 14.09 -2.74
N ASN A 244 8.76 13.48 -3.29
CA ASN A 244 8.85 12.61 -4.46
C ASN A 244 9.10 13.43 -5.71
N PRO A 245 10.05 13.07 -6.62
CA PRO A 245 10.26 13.76 -7.88
C PRO A 245 9.01 13.69 -8.77
N LEU A 246 8.73 14.73 -9.49
CA LEU A 246 7.66 14.78 -10.47
C LEU A 246 8.07 14.03 -11.75
N PHE A 247 7.08 13.58 -12.52
CA PHE A 247 7.29 12.92 -13.80
C PHE A 247 7.58 13.92 -14.91
N ARG A 248 8.46 13.55 -15.84
CA ARG A 248 8.67 14.25 -17.11
C ARG A 248 7.64 13.75 -18.13
N TRP A 249 6.40 14.23 -18.01
CA TRP A 249 5.28 13.75 -18.82
C TRP A 249 5.51 13.82 -20.33
N GLU A 250 6.30 14.79 -20.81
CA GLU A 250 6.66 14.91 -22.22
C GLU A 250 7.53 13.73 -22.70
N ALA A 251 8.50 13.32 -21.90
CA ALA A 251 9.34 12.17 -22.20
C ALA A 251 8.52 10.86 -22.16
N MET A 252 7.66 10.72 -21.14
CA MET A 252 6.76 9.56 -21.03
C MET A 252 5.78 9.47 -22.20
N ARG A 253 5.24 10.59 -22.66
CA ARG A 253 4.38 10.66 -23.86
C ARG A 253 5.15 10.22 -25.10
N ALA A 254 6.36 10.70 -25.27
CA ALA A 254 7.20 10.38 -26.44
C ALA A 254 7.56 8.89 -26.53
N ASP A 255 7.67 8.18 -25.41
CA ASP A 255 7.91 6.72 -25.38
C ASP A 255 6.62 5.88 -25.28
N GLY A 256 5.46 6.51 -25.36
CA GLY A 256 4.14 5.85 -25.27
C GLY A 256 3.77 5.40 -23.87
N TYR A 257 4.22 6.12 -22.85
CA TYR A 257 3.98 5.84 -21.42
C TYR A 257 4.44 4.45 -20.95
N ARG A 258 5.54 3.96 -21.53
CA ARG A 258 6.06 2.61 -21.27
C ARG A 258 6.26 2.32 -19.77
N TRP A 259 6.84 3.27 -19.04
CA TRP A 259 7.08 3.11 -17.61
C TRP A 259 5.77 2.86 -16.83
N TRP A 260 4.72 3.63 -17.12
CA TRP A 260 3.41 3.47 -16.50
C TRP A 260 2.72 2.16 -16.92
N ILE A 261 2.81 1.78 -18.19
CA ILE A 261 2.28 0.51 -18.69
C ILE A 261 2.94 -0.67 -17.97
N ASP A 262 4.26 -0.64 -17.81
CA ASP A 262 5.00 -1.71 -17.12
C ASP A 262 4.64 -1.74 -15.61
N ARG A 263 4.46 -0.58 -14.97
CA ARG A 263 4.00 -0.48 -13.59
C ARG A 263 2.59 -1.04 -13.41
N PHE A 264 1.63 -0.67 -14.24
CA PHE A 264 0.27 -1.22 -14.20
C PHE A 264 0.26 -2.72 -14.49
N ARG A 265 1.06 -3.20 -15.42
CA ARG A 265 1.21 -4.64 -15.69
C ARG A 265 1.69 -5.41 -14.47
N ALA A 266 2.72 -4.90 -13.80
CA ALA A 266 3.25 -5.50 -12.57
C ALA A 266 2.21 -5.48 -11.45
N SER A 267 1.51 -4.37 -11.26
CA SER A 267 0.45 -4.25 -10.24
C SER A 267 -0.74 -5.17 -10.52
N ALA A 268 -1.16 -5.32 -11.78
CA ALA A 268 -2.23 -6.24 -12.18
C ALA A 268 -1.87 -7.72 -11.99
N ALA A 269 -0.57 -8.06 -12.04
CA ALA A 269 -0.10 -9.40 -11.69
C ALA A 269 -0.18 -9.66 -10.17
N LEU A 270 0.03 -8.63 -9.35
CA LEU A 270 -0.04 -8.72 -7.89
C LEU A 270 -1.46 -8.66 -7.35
N TYR A 271 -2.35 -7.84 -7.92
CA TYR A 271 -3.66 -7.52 -7.38
C TYR A 271 -4.79 -7.85 -8.37
N ASP A 272 -5.99 -8.03 -7.86
CA ASP A 272 -7.21 -8.18 -8.68
C ASP A 272 -7.86 -6.83 -8.98
N VAL A 273 -7.66 -5.84 -8.11
CA VAL A 273 -8.07 -4.45 -8.26
C VAL A 273 -6.95 -3.55 -7.78
N ILE A 274 -6.70 -2.46 -8.46
CA ILE A 274 -5.66 -1.49 -8.14
C ILE A 274 -6.31 -0.20 -7.61
N ARG A 275 -6.08 0.14 -6.34
CA ARG A 275 -6.36 1.50 -5.86
C ARG A 275 -5.20 2.40 -6.24
N ILE A 276 -5.49 3.48 -6.93
CA ILE A 276 -4.50 4.51 -7.22
C ILE A 276 -4.61 5.60 -6.17
N ASP A 277 -3.57 5.73 -5.37
CA ASP A 277 -3.44 6.80 -4.40
C ASP A 277 -3.14 8.13 -5.09
N HIS A 278 -3.81 9.20 -4.65
CA HIS A 278 -3.73 10.54 -5.22
C HIS A 278 -4.04 10.60 -6.73
N PHE A 279 -5.14 9.97 -7.16
CA PHE A 279 -5.56 9.90 -8.58
C PHE A 279 -5.66 11.27 -9.25
N ARG A 280 -6.03 12.32 -8.50
CA ARG A 280 -6.12 13.69 -9.04
C ARG A 280 -4.84 14.15 -9.71
N GLY A 281 -3.67 13.63 -9.31
CA GLY A 281 -2.37 14.00 -9.89
C GLY A 281 -2.22 13.69 -11.38
N PHE A 282 -3.09 12.85 -11.95
CA PHE A 282 -3.15 12.62 -13.40
C PHE A 282 -3.91 13.71 -14.15
N GLU A 283 -4.79 14.44 -13.48
CA GLU A 283 -5.45 15.63 -14.06
C GLU A 283 -4.61 16.88 -13.81
N SER A 284 -4.35 17.15 -12.53
CA SER A 284 -3.49 18.26 -12.12
C SER A 284 -2.77 17.92 -10.82
N TYR A 285 -1.51 18.25 -10.75
CA TYR A 285 -0.65 17.98 -9.61
C TYR A 285 -0.01 19.26 -9.06
N TYR A 286 0.24 19.25 -7.76
CA TYR A 286 0.86 20.38 -7.09
C TYR A 286 2.37 20.23 -7.08
N ALA A 287 3.06 21.11 -7.80
CA ALA A 287 4.51 21.11 -7.98
C ALA A 287 5.16 22.10 -7.02
N ILE A 288 6.06 21.62 -6.19
CA ILE A 288 6.77 22.40 -5.18
C ILE A 288 8.24 22.45 -5.58
N PRO A 289 8.94 23.63 -5.50
CA PRO A 289 10.37 23.69 -5.80
C PRO A 289 11.16 22.66 -4.98
N GLY A 290 12.08 21.91 -5.60
CA GLY A 290 12.77 20.77 -4.97
C GLY A 290 13.59 21.09 -3.72
N LYS A 291 13.94 22.37 -3.50
CA LYS A 291 14.67 22.85 -2.31
C LYS A 291 13.78 23.60 -1.31
N ALA A 292 12.44 23.54 -1.47
CA ALA A 292 11.51 24.19 -0.55
C ALA A 292 11.46 23.46 0.80
N GLU A 293 11.28 24.21 1.87
CA GLU A 293 11.14 23.67 3.23
C GLU A 293 9.68 23.29 3.57
N ASN A 294 8.72 23.78 2.78
CA ASN A 294 7.28 23.52 2.94
C ASN A 294 6.56 23.66 1.60
N ALA A 295 5.27 23.39 1.60
CA ALA A 295 4.46 23.38 0.38
C ALA A 295 3.77 24.72 0.02
N ARG A 296 4.04 25.81 0.74
CA ARG A 296 3.32 27.11 0.57
C ARG A 296 3.49 27.73 -0.81
N ASN A 297 4.63 27.53 -1.47
CA ASN A 297 5.01 28.18 -2.73
C ASN A 297 4.93 27.25 -3.94
N GLY A 298 4.14 26.19 -3.88
CA GLY A 298 3.90 25.31 -5.02
C GLY A 298 2.92 25.91 -6.03
N VAL A 299 2.88 25.30 -7.20
CA VAL A 299 1.98 25.69 -8.30
C VAL A 299 1.28 24.47 -8.89
N TRP A 300 0.04 24.63 -9.34
CA TRP A 300 -0.68 23.58 -10.05
C TRP A 300 -0.16 23.45 -11.49
N ARG A 301 0.09 22.21 -11.89
CA ARG A 301 0.49 21.84 -13.26
C ARG A 301 -0.46 20.78 -13.80
N GLN A 302 -0.66 20.80 -15.12
CA GLN A 302 -1.51 19.83 -15.83
C GLN A 302 -0.83 18.46 -15.91
N GLY A 303 -1.58 17.40 -15.58
CA GLY A 303 -1.18 16.01 -15.75
C GLY A 303 -1.46 15.47 -17.17
N PRO A 304 -1.19 14.17 -17.42
CA PRO A 304 -1.38 13.53 -18.73
C PRO A 304 -2.85 13.27 -19.07
N GLY A 305 -3.76 13.30 -18.10
CA GLY A 305 -5.19 13.08 -18.29
C GLY A 305 -5.51 11.72 -18.92
N MET A 306 -6.55 11.71 -19.76
CA MET A 306 -7.03 10.49 -20.45
C MET A 306 -6.01 9.87 -21.40
N GLU A 307 -5.03 10.63 -21.89
CA GLU A 307 -4.02 10.12 -22.83
C GLU A 307 -3.25 8.93 -22.23
N LEU A 308 -2.83 9.04 -20.97
CA LEU A 308 -2.20 7.93 -20.26
C LEU A 308 -3.11 6.70 -20.16
N PHE A 309 -4.37 6.88 -19.75
CA PHE A 309 -5.30 5.76 -19.56
C PHE A 309 -5.71 5.12 -20.90
N HIS A 310 -5.75 5.87 -21.99
CA HIS A 310 -5.89 5.31 -23.33
C HIS A 310 -4.70 4.42 -23.71
N ALA A 311 -3.47 4.86 -23.44
CA ALA A 311 -2.26 4.06 -23.70
C ALA A 311 -2.22 2.79 -22.86
N VAL A 312 -2.56 2.88 -21.55
CA VAL A 312 -2.66 1.72 -20.65
C VAL A 312 -3.72 0.73 -21.14
N ARG A 313 -4.92 1.20 -21.47
CA ARG A 313 -6.02 0.35 -21.98
C ARG A 313 -5.65 -0.32 -23.29
N ALA A 314 -5.00 0.40 -24.19
CA ALA A 314 -4.54 -0.17 -25.47
C ALA A 314 -3.50 -1.28 -25.27
N ALA A 315 -2.64 -1.18 -24.25
CA ALA A 315 -1.57 -2.14 -24.00
C ALA A 315 -1.98 -3.32 -23.12
N LEU A 316 -2.91 -3.12 -22.18
CA LEU A 316 -3.24 -4.10 -21.12
C LEU A 316 -4.72 -4.53 -21.10
N GLY A 317 -5.57 -3.91 -21.90
CA GLY A 317 -7.02 -4.07 -21.79
C GLY A 317 -7.61 -3.27 -20.62
N ASP A 318 -8.85 -3.58 -20.27
CA ASP A 318 -9.53 -2.96 -19.14
C ASP A 318 -9.01 -3.51 -17.82
N LEU A 319 -8.51 -2.63 -16.96
CA LEU A 319 -8.07 -2.94 -15.61
C LEU A 319 -9.15 -2.52 -14.60
N SER A 320 -9.30 -3.29 -13.54
CA SER A 320 -10.13 -2.90 -12.40
C SER A 320 -9.36 -1.91 -11.54
N ILE A 321 -9.77 -0.63 -11.54
CA ILE A 321 -9.10 0.45 -10.84
C ILE A 321 -10.08 1.19 -9.93
N ILE A 322 -9.63 1.55 -8.73
CA ILE A 322 -10.30 2.49 -7.81
C ILE A 322 -9.48 3.77 -7.80
N ALA A 323 -10.12 4.91 -8.01
CA ALA A 323 -9.49 6.22 -7.94
C ALA A 323 -9.61 6.79 -6.53
N GLU A 324 -8.49 7.05 -5.86
CA GLU A 324 -8.52 7.86 -4.65
C GLU A 324 -8.70 9.33 -5.06
N ASP A 325 -9.90 9.84 -4.79
CA ASP A 325 -10.37 11.17 -5.13
C ASP A 325 -10.83 11.92 -3.86
N LEU A 326 -10.02 11.84 -2.80
CA LEU A 326 -10.26 12.55 -1.54
C LEU A 326 -9.70 13.98 -1.58
N GLY A 327 -10.20 14.82 -0.69
CA GLY A 327 -9.77 16.21 -0.55
C GLY A 327 -10.47 17.16 -1.52
N PHE A 328 -9.80 18.26 -1.85
CA PHE A 328 -10.38 19.30 -2.68
C PHE A 328 -10.32 18.91 -4.17
N LEU A 329 -11.45 18.65 -4.78
CA LEU A 329 -11.57 18.21 -6.17
C LEU A 329 -12.04 19.34 -7.09
N THR A 330 -11.51 19.35 -8.33
CA THR A 330 -11.97 20.21 -9.41
C THR A 330 -12.92 19.45 -10.33
N GLU A 331 -13.70 20.18 -11.12
CA GLU A 331 -14.54 19.63 -12.18
C GLU A 331 -13.74 18.73 -13.15
N GLY A 332 -12.47 19.10 -13.42
CA GLY A 332 -11.56 18.33 -14.28
C GLY A 332 -11.25 16.95 -13.71
N VAL A 333 -11.04 16.82 -12.39
CA VAL A 333 -10.79 15.53 -11.72
C VAL A 333 -12.02 14.63 -11.79
N HIS A 334 -13.21 15.19 -11.51
CA HIS A 334 -14.47 14.45 -11.62
C HIS A 334 -14.67 13.90 -13.04
N ARG A 335 -14.48 14.75 -14.05
CA ARG A 335 -14.59 14.37 -15.46
C ARG A 335 -13.61 13.26 -15.84
N LEU A 336 -12.33 13.41 -15.47
CA LEU A 336 -11.31 12.38 -15.74
C LEU A 336 -11.69 11.02 -15.14
N ARG A 337 -12.13 11.01 -13.88
CA ARG A 337 -12.55 9.77 -13.18
C ARG A 337 -13.77 9.13 -13.88
N GLU A 338 -14.76 9.94 -14.26
CA GLU A 338 -15.99 9.48 -14.94
C GLU A 338 -15.69 8.95 -16.34
N GLU A 339 -14.85 9.63 -17.12
CA GLU A 339 -14.40 9.17 -18.44
C GLU A 339 -13.62 7.86 -18.36
N CYS A 340 -12.82 7.65 -17.29
CA CYS A 340 -12.17 6.37 -17.00
C CYS A 340 -13.16 5.30 -16.58
N GLY A 341 -14.33 5.66 -16.05
CA GLY A 341 -15.31 4.74 -15.46
C GLY A 341 -14.92 4.22 -14.06
N PHE A 342 -13.93 4.85 -13.41
CA PHE A 342 -13.42 4.39 -12.12
C PHE A 342 -14.32 4.80 -10.95
N PRO A 343 -14.61 3.88 -9.99
CA PRO A 343 -15.23 4.27 -8.73
C PRO A 343 -14.29 5.20 -7.95
N GLY A 344 -14.86 6.25 -7.38
CA GLY A 344 -14.19 7.10 -6.39
C GLY A 344 -14.38 6.59 -4.98
N MET A 345 -13.85 7.31 -4.00
CA MET A 345 -13.88 6.94 -2.59
C MET A 345 -14.82 7.83 -1.78
N LYS A 346 -15.49 7.25 -0.80
CA LYS A 346 -16.28 7.97 0.21
C LYS A 346 -15.85 7.49 1.60
N VAL A 347 -15.40 8.43 2.43
CA VAL A 347 -14.93 8.15 3.81
C VAL A 347 -15.99 8.66 4.78
N LEU A 348 -16.61 7.75 5.54
CA LEU A 348 -17.73 8.07 6.42
C LEU A 348 -17.34 9.05 7.55
N GLN A 349 -16.13 8.98 8.09
CA GLN A 349 -15.67 9.94 9.09
C GLN A 349 -15.67 11.40 8.60
N PHE A 350 -15.54 11.64 7.30
CA PHE A 350 -15.60 13.00 6.72
C PHE A 350 -17.04 13.53 6.57
N ALA A 351 -18.05 12.69 6.81
CA ALA A 351 -19.44 13.08 6.68
C ALA A 351 -19.94 14.02 7.79
N PHE A 352 -19.31 13.98 8.96
CA PHE A 352 -19.88 14.52 10.19
C PHE A 352 -19.24 15.84 10.65
N ASP A 353 -18.96 16.76 9.70
CA ASP A 353 -18.75 18.17 10.04
C ASP A 353 -20.11 18.85 10.16
N SER A 354 -20.50 19.20 11.40
CA SER A 354 -21.82 19.79 11.67
C SER A 354 -21.99 21.23 11.17
N ARG A 355 -20.93 21.81 10.59
CA ARG A 355 -20.90 23.20 10.12
C ARG A 355 -21.23 23.37 8.64
N GLU A 356 -21.21 22.25 7.87
CA GLU A 356 -21.39 22.28 6.42
C GLU A 356 -22.21 21.10 5.89
N ASP A 357 -22.79 21.27 4.71
CA ASP A 357 -23.35 20.17 3.95
C ASP A 357 -22.20 19.35 3.34
N SER A 358 -22.18 18.05 3.63
CA SER A 358 -21.09 17.18 3.19
C SER A 358 -21.52 16.20 2.11
N ASP A 359 -20.76 16.15 1.01
CA ASP A 359 -20.88 15.11 -0.02
C ASP A 359 -20.51 13.71 0.49
N TYR A 360 -19.95 13.63 1.70
CA TYR A 360 -19.66 12.37 2.38
C TYR A 360 -20.81 11.83 3.22
N LEU A 361 -21.95 12.52 3.30
CA LEU A 361 -23.15 11.96 3.93
C LEU A 361 -23.69 10.79 3.09
N PRO A 362 -23.99 9.63 3.69
CA PRO A 362 -24.37 8.42 2.95
C PRO A 362 -25.53 8.57 1.94
N HIS A 363 -26.47 9.47 2.20
CA HIS A 363 -27.57 9.73 1.25
C HIS A 363 -27.15 10.46 -0.04
N ASN A 364 -25.94 11.04 -0.06
CA ASN A 364 -25.35 11.71 -1.24
C ASN A 364 -24.48 10.77 -2.08
N TYR A 365 -24.27 9.50 -1.65
CA TYR A 365 -23.40 8.60 -2.39
C TYR A 365 -24.00 8.13 -3.71
N CYS A 366 -23.18 8.11 -4.75
CA CYS A 366 -23.50 7.39 -5.98
C CYS A 366 -23.23 5.89 -5.81
N ARG A 367 -23.76 5.06 -6.72
CA ARG A 367 -23.52 3.62 -6.68
C ARG A 367 -22.06 3.26 -7.01
N ASN A 368 -21.52 3.88 -8.05
CA ASN A 368 -20.14 3.64 -8.48
C ASN A 368 -19.15 4.33 -7.55
N CYS A 369 -19.09 3.90 -6.30
CA CYS A 369 -18.10 4.34 -5.32
C CYS A 369 -17.73 3.23 -4.35
N VAL A 370 -16.57 3.39 -3.70
CA VAL A 370 -16.09 2.56 -2.60
C VAL A 370 -16.23 3.34 -1.30
N VAL A 371 -16.99 2.79 -0.36
CA VAL A 371 -17.29 3.42 0.92
C VAL A 371 -16.37 2.86 1.99
N TYR A 372 -15.75 3.73 2.76
CA TYR A 372 -14.85 3.39 3.88
C TYR A 372 -15.42 3.96 5.18
N THR A 373 -15.27 3.26 6.30
CA THR A 373 -15.45 3.87 7.62
C THR A 373 -14.35 4.89 7.90
N GLY A 374 -13.12 4.55 7.59
CA GLY A 374 -11.90 5.34 7.58
C GLY A 374 -10.84 4.65 6.74
N THR A 375 -9.79 5.36 6.32
CA THR A 375 -8.61 4.83 5.63
C THR A 375 -7.48 4.57 6.64
N HIS A 376 -6.30 4.19 6.16
CA HIS A 376 -5.10 4.08 7.00
C HIS A 376 -4.61 5.42 7.56
N ASP A 377 -5.02 6.55 7.00
CA ASP A 377 -4.67 7.91 7.44
C ASP A 377 -5.64 8.47 8.48
N ASN A 378 -6.85 7.92 8.54
CA ASN A 378 -7.84 8.30 9.53
C ASN A 378 -7.53 7.65 10.89
N ASP A 379 -8.10 8.20 11.95
CA ASP A 379 -8.18 7.51 13.22
C ASP A 379 -9.17 6.33 13.13
N THR A 380 -9.12 5.42 14.08
CA THR A 380 -10.18 4.42 14.25
C THR A 380 -11.51 5.11 14.57
N ILE A 381 -12.63 4.43 14.37
CA ILE A 381 -13.95 4.99 14.77
C ILE A 381 -13.95 5.39 16.25
N MET A 382 -13.43 4.52 17.14
CA MET A 382 -13.38 4.80 18.56
C MET A 382 -12.50 6.01 18.88
N GLY A 383 -11.29 6.09 18.27
CA GLY A 383 -10.40 7.23 18.41
C GLY A 383 -11.02 8.53 17.87
N TRP A 384 -11.74 8.46 16.75
CA TRP A 384 -12.50 9.60 16.21
C TRP A 384 -13.61 10.05 17.17
N MET A 385 -14.36 9.12 17.76
CA MET A 385 -15.39 9.45 18.76
C MET A 385 -14.83 10.19 19.98
N ASP A 386 -13.59 9.85 20.39
CA ASP A 386 -12.93 10.46 21.54
C ASP A 386 -12.31 11.83 21.22
N THR A 387 -11.91 12.07 19.97
CA THR A 387 -11.09 13.24 19.58
C THR A 387 -11.85 14.30 18.76
N ALA A 388 -12.92 13.90 18.07
CA ALA A 388 -13.72 14.82 17.26
C ALA A 388 -14.50 15.82 18.12
N ALA A 389 -14.90 16.95 17.50
CA ALA A 389 -15.69 17.95 18.20
C ALA A 389 -17.01 17.37 18.71
N PRO A 390 -17.44 17.66 19.95
CA PRO A 390 -18.64 17.04 20.54
C PRO A 390 -19.94 17.25 19.74
N GLN A 391 -20.05 18.33 18.96
CA GLN A 391 -21.18 18.56 18.07
C GLN A 391 -21.18 17.62 16.87
N ASP A 392 -19.98 17.27 16.33
CA ASP A 392 -19.83 16.39 15.20
C ASP A 392 -20.11 14.93 15.59
N VAL A 393 -19.63 14.54 16.78
CA VAL A 393 -19.98 13.24 17.39
C VAL A 393 -21.48 13.12 17.59
N ARG A 394 -22.15 14.16 18.16
CA ARG A 394 -23.62 14.16 18.30
C ARG A 394 -24.32 14.05 16.96
N PHE A 395 -23.84 14.77 15.94
CA PHE A 395 -24.41 14.70 14.61
C PHE A 395 -24.32 13.26 14.04
N ALA A 396 -23.18 12.59 14.19
CA ALA A 396 -23.04 11.19 13.80
C ALA A 396 -24.01 10.26 14.55
N TRP A 397 -24.15 10.44 15.89
CA TRP A 397 -25.06 9.67 16.71
C TRP A 397 -26.51 9.81 16.26
N GLU A 398 -26.97 11.04 16.01
CA GLU A 398 -28.33 11.34 15.56
C GLU A 398 -28.60 10.84 14.15
N TYR A 399 -27.68 11.11 13.22
CA TYR A 399 -27.82 10.77 11.80
C TYR A 399 -27.82 9.25 11.58
N LEU A 400 -26.87 8.53 12.16
CA LEU A 400 -26.76 7.08 12.03
C LEU A 400 -27.63 6.29 13.01
N ARG A 401 -28.30 6.94 13.95
CA ARG A 401 -29.11 6.29 14.99
C ARG A 401 -28.25 5.33 15.84
N LEU A 402 -27.05 5.76 16.20
CA LEU A 402 -26.14 4.96 17.01
C LEU A 402 -26.77 4.66 18.38
N ASN A 403 -26.37 3.54 18.98
CA ASN A 403 -26.82 3.13 20.30
C ASN A 403 -25.70 2.42 21.08
N GLU A 404 -25.73 2.50 22.40
CA GLU A 404 -24.70 1.93 23.27
C GLU A 404 -24.68 0.39 23.29
N ALA A 405 -25.83 -0.23 23.06
CA ALA A 405 -25.92 -1.71 23.10
C ALA A 405 -25.17 -2.37 21.94
N GLU A 406 -25.17 -1.74 20.78
CA GLU A 406 -24.42 -2.20 19.61
C GLU A 406 -22.96 -1.73 19.64
N GLY A 407 -22.72 -0.55 20.17
CA GLY A 407 -21.47 0.17 20.16
C GLY A 407 -21.30 1.07 18.92
N PRO A 408 -20.65 2.25 19.07
CA PRO A 408 -20.57 3.23 18.00
C PRO A 408 -19.76 2.72 16.78
N ASN A 409 -18.75 1.88 16.99
CA ASN A 409 -17.98 1.27 15.90
C ASN A 409 -18.88 0.40 14.99
N TRP A 410 -19.66 -0.49 15.57
CA TRP A 410 -20.59 -1.34 14.80
C TRP A 410 -21.69 -0.54 14.16
N GLY A 411 -22.24 0.47 14.85
CA GLY A 411 -23.27 1.35 14.30
C GLY A 411 -22.76 2.15 13.09
N MET A 412 -21.55 2.69 13.13
CA MET A 412 -20.95 3.37 11.97
C MET A 412 -20.68 2.39 10.82
N MET A 413 -20.19 1.18 11.10
CA MET A 413 -20.04 0.14 10.07
C MET A 413 -21.39 -0.24 9.44
N CYS A 414 -22.47 -0.34 10.23
CA CYS A 414 -23.82 -0.53 9.71
C CYS A 414 -24.22 0.64 8.78
N GLY A 415 -23.93 1.88 9.17
CA GLY A 415 -24.14 3.05 8.33
C GLY A 415 -23.45 2.97 6.96
N ALA A 416 -22.19 2.52 6.94
CA ALA A 416 -21.46 2.26 5.70
C ALA A 416 -22.12 1.14 4.88
N LEU A 417 -22.50 0.02 5.52
CA LEU A 417 -23.15 -1.11 4.85
C LEU A 417 -24.56 -0.78 4.29
N GLN A 418 -25.28 0.15 4.90
CA GLN A 418 -26.59 0.63 4.43
C GLN A 418 -26.50 1.56 3.23
N SER A 419 -25.33 2.18 3.01
CA SER A 419 -25.15 3.18 1.96
C SER A 419 -25.38 2.60 0.55
N PRO A 420 -25.68 3.43 -0.46
CA PRO A 420 -25.91 2.97 -1.83
C PRO A 420 -24.64 2.54 -2.58
N GLY A 421 -23.44 2.84 -2.04
CA GLY A 421 -22.17 2.50 -2.72
C GLY A 421 -22.02 0.99 -2.98
N ASP A 422 -21.51 0.62 -4.14
CA ASP A 422 -21.46 -0.79 -4.56
C ASP A 422 -20.43 -1.61 -3.76
N THR A 423 -19.40 -0.97 -3.22
CA THR A 423 -18.34 -1.62 -2.41
C THR A 423 -18.21 -0.93 -1.07
N VAL A 424 -18.06 -1.71 0.01
CA VAL A 424 -17.80 -1.20 1.37
C VAL A 424 -16.53 -1.87 1.91
N ILE A 425 -15.60 -1.08 2.40
CA ILE A 425 -14.36 -1.53 3.04
C ILE A 425 -14.36 -1.09 4.50
N LEU A 426 -14.22 -2.06 5.39
CA LEU A 426 -14.15 -1.86 6.84
C LEU A 426 -12.74 -2.12 7.34
N THR A 427 -12.26 -1.33 8.31
CA THR A 427 -10.96 -1.57 8.92
C THR A 427 -11.05 -2.66 10.00
N MET A 428 -9.98 -3.44 10.16
CA MET A 428 -9.93 -4.44 11.25
C MET A 428 -9.96 -3.81 12.63
N GLN A 429 -9.35 -2.64 12.76
CA GLN A 429 -9.34 -1.88 14.02
C GLN A 429 -10.77 -1.53 14.45
N ASP A 430 -11.61 -1.12 13.52
CA ASP A 430 -13.02 -0.81 13.78
C ASP A 430 -13.83 -2.06 14.14
N LEU A 431 -13.59 -3.17 13.45
CA LEU A 431 -14.20 -4.47 13.80
C LEU A 431 -13.85 -4.91 15.22
N LEU A 432 -12.61 -4.65 15.64
CA LEU A 432 -12.10 -4.99 16.98
C LEU A 432 -12.46 -3.94 18.04
N GLY A 433 -13.02 -2.79 17.67
CA GLY A 433 -13.38 -1.71 18.58
C GLY A 433 -12.18 -1.04 19.25
N LEU A 434 -11.05 -0.92 18.55
CA LEU A 434 -9.81 -0.36 19.09
C LEU A 434 -9.80 1.16 18.98
N GLY A 435 -9.11 1.83 19.91
CA GLY A 435 -8.92 3.27 19.93
C GLY A 435 -7.74 3.75 19.07
N SER A 436 -7.33 5.01 19.29
CA SER A 436 -6.24 5.67 18.53
C SER A 436 -4.90 4.97 18.63
N GLU A 437 -4.68 4.14 19.64
CA GLU A 437 -3.46 3.32 19.79
C GLU A 437 -3.26 2.32 18.64
N ALA A 438 -4.36 1.98 17.93
CA ALA A 438 -4.34 1.09 16.77
C ALA A 438 -4.32 1.83 15.42
N ARG A 439 -4.26 3.14 15.39
CA ARG A 439 -4.17 3.94 14.17
C ARG A 439 -2.92 3.56 13.37
N MET A 440 -3.07 3.37 12.05
CA MET A 440 -1.96 2.95 11.19
C MET A 440 -1.01 4.08 10.86
N ASN A 441 -1.55 5.23 10.48
CA ASN A 441 -0.76 6.38 10.08
C ASN A 441 -1.37 7.69 10.58
N THR A 442 -0.53 8.57 11.08
CA THR A 442 -0.86 9.97 11.32
C THR A 442 -0.05 10.80 10.31
N PRO A 443 -0.70 11.38 9.29
CA PRO A 443 -0.03 12.17 8.27
C PRO A 443 0.90 13.24 8.86
N SER A 444 2.01 13.50 8.18
CA SER A 444 3.04 14.48 8.59
C SER A 444 3.77 14.15 9.91
N THR A 445 3.72 12.89 10.40
CA THR A 445 4.50 12.43 11.57
C THR A 445 5.45 11.29 11.19
N LEU A 446 6.52 11.13 11.97
CA LEU A 446 7.52 10.08 11.78
C LEU A 446 7.70 9.23 13.04
N GLY A 447 8.09 7.96 12.85
CA GLY A 447 8.55 7.07 13.92
C GLY A 447 7.47 6.32 14.69
N CYS A 448 6.19 6.70 14.61
CA CYS A 448 5.09 6.04 15.31
C CYS A 448 4.15 5.25 14.36
N ASN A 449 4.22 5.48 13.06
CA ASN A 449 3.31 4.95 12.05
C ASN A 449 3.66 3.52 11.60
N TRP A 450 2.69 2.84 10.98
CA TRP A 450 2.82 1.54 10.29
C TRP A 450 3.16 0.36 11.20
N LYS A 451 2.98 0.51 12.51
CA LYS A 451 3.43 -0.45 13.54
C LYS A 451 2.33 -1.33 14.10
N TRP A 452 1.06 -0.95 13.98
CA TRP A 452 -0.03 -1.71 14.57
C TRP A 452 -0.15 -3.12 14.01
N ARG A 453 -0.37 -4.08 14.92
CA ARG A 453 -0.67 -5.48 14.61
C ARG A 453 -1.85 -5.98 15.43
N ALA A 454 -2.66 -6.85 14.84
CA ALA A 454 -3.71 -7.54 15.56
C ALA A 454 -3.10 -8.47 16.62
N ALA A 455 -3.71 -8.51 17.81
CA ALA A 455 -3.32 -9.46 18.85
C ALA A 455 -3.53 -10.92 18.37
N PRO A 456 -2.73 -11.88 18.86
CA PRO A 456 -2.75 -13.27 18.36
C PRO A 456 -4.13 -13.90 18.24
N ASP A 457 -4.99 -13.76 19.23
CA ASP A 457 -6.29 -14.42 19.28
C ASP A 457 -7.48 -13.46 19.05
N SER A 458 -7.24 -12.28 18.48
CA SER A 458 -8.29 -11.26 18.29
C SER A 458 -9.20 -11.53 17.09
N ILE A 459 -8.76 -12.31 16.10
CA ILE A 459 -9.52 -12.61 14.88
C ILE A 459 -10.26 -13.93 15.09
N THR A 460 -11.44 -13.84 15.70
CA THR A 460 -12.19 -15.01 16.17
C THR A 460 -13.29 -15.45 15.21
N PRO A 461 -13.75 -16.71 15.32
CA PRO A 461 -14.92 -17.18 14.59
C PRO A 461 -16.20 -16.38 14.88
N GLU A 462 -16.39 -15.95 16.14
CA GLU A 462 -17.57 -15.16 16.58
C GLU A 462 -17.58 -13.78 15.91
N LEU A 463 -16.40 -13.15 15.77
CA LEU A 463 -16.25 -11.89 15.03
C LEU A 463 -16.63 -12.07 13.55
N ALA A 464 -16.17 -13.18 12.93
CA ALA A 464 -16.53 -13.52 11.56
C ALA A 464 -18.05 -13.73 11.40
N ASP A 465 -18.68 -14.44 12.32
CA ASP A 465 -20.12 -14.70 12.29
C ASP A 465 -20.95 -13.42 12.47
N ARG A 466 -20.53 -12.50 13.36
CA ARG A 466 -21.17 -11.19 13.54
C ARG A 466 -21.07 -10.36 12.26
N LEU A 467 -19.89 -10.26 11.66
CA LEU A 467 -19.70 -9.55 10.39
C LEU A 467 -20.48 -10.21 9.25
N GLY A 468 -20.49 -11.54 9.20
CA GLY A 468 -21.23 -12.33 8.23
C GLY A 468 -22.73 -12.09 8.30
N HIS A 469 -23.28 -12.01 9.52
CA HIS A 469 -24.69 -11.66 9.74
C HIS A 469 -25.03 -10.29 9.17
N LEU A 470 -24.22 -9.26 9.42
CA LEU A 470 -24.44 -7.92 8.86
C LEU A 470 -24.31 -7.90 7.33
N THR A 471 -23.31 -8.61 6.80
CA THR A 471 -23.10 -8.75 5.34
C THR A 471 -24.33 -9.36 4.66
N GLU A 472 -24.95 -10.35 5.29
CA GLU A 472 -26.19 -10.97 4.80
C GLU A 472 -27.42 -10.06 4.97
N LEU A 473 -27.56 -9.42 6.14
CA LEU A 473 -28.65 -8.50 6.46
C LEU A 473 -28.72 -7.36 5.43
N TYR A 474 -27.59 -6.75 5.11
CA TYR A 474 -27.49 -5.65 4.14
C TYR A 474 -27.33 -6.10 2.68
N ARG A 475 -27.51 -7.41 2.41
CA ARG A 475 -27.44 -7.99 1.06
C ARG A 475 -26.13 -7.70 0.32
N ARG A 476 -25.00 -7.68 1.04
CA ARG A 476 -23.65 -7.44 0.51
C ARG A 476 -22.94 -8.72 0.05
N ARG A 477 -23.51 -9.90 0.25
CA ARG A 477 -23.01 -11.14 -0.34
C ARG A 477 -23.29 -11.16 -1.84
N PRO A 478 -22.37 -11.65 -2.68
CA PRO A 478 -22.66 -11.94 -4.09
C PRO A 478 -23.82 -12.92 -4.20
N ARG A 479 -24.67 -12.71 -5.20
CA ARG A 479 -25.78 -13.62 -5.53
C ARG A 479 -25.26 -14.79 -6.35
#